data_4b7eaa746579ca3b0f62fe4e22ae900b
#
_entry.id   4b7eaa746579ca3b0f62fe4e22ae900b
#
_cell.length_a   1.000
_cell.length_b   1.000
_cell.length_c   1.000
_cell.angle_alpha   90.00
_cell.angle_beta   90.00
_cell.angle_gamma   90.00
#
_symmetry.space_group_name_H-M   'P 1'
#
loop_
_entity.id
_entity.type
_entity.pdbx_description
1 polymer ?
#
loop_
_entity_poly.entity_id
_entity_poly.type
_entity_poly.pdbx_seq_one_letter_code
_entity_poly.pdbx_strand_id
1 'polypeptide(L)'
;ACIEYIDTSEEETALIAFLENDLAKKPYTNVEIHPSLILGVMGNQVVFPENNQLPRDLFACGQMRQAVSLYHSNFQTRIDKMGVVLNYGQTPLVKSRYLDKISKEQHPYGENVICAIMCYGGYNVEDSILFNEGSINRGLFRTTYFNSYETYEESSKVGTSQVDSTFANIEQANVIGQKSGFDYSQLDVHGLIKENTPVTEKTIVIGKITTNLADPGAS
;
A
#
# COMPACT_ATOMS: atom_id res chain seq x y z
N ALA A 1 6.42 4.48 34.73
CA ALA A 1 6.45 3.50 33.64
C ALA A 1 6.47 4.26 32.31
N CYS A 2 7.25 3.82 31.36
CA CYS A 2 7.23 4.35 29.99
C CYS A 2 6.68 3.27 29.05
N ILE A 3 6.07 3.72 27.95
CA ILE A 3 5.63 2.82 26.88
C ILE A 3 6.83 2.56 25.98
N GLU A 4 7.10 1.29 25.73
CA GLU A 4 8.15 0.80 24.88
C GLU A 4 7.54 0.00 23.73
N TYR A 5 8.09 0.16 22.54
CA TYR A 5 7.71 -0.63 21.37
C TYR A 5 8.83 -1.61 21.10
N ILE A 6 8.52 -2.90 21.18
CA ILE A 6 9.47 -3.98 20.98
C ILE A 6 9.15 -4.72 19.67
N ASP A 7 10.18 -5.21 19.01
CA ASP A 7 10.02 -6.08 17.87
C ASP A 7 9.82 -7.56 18.28
N THR A 8 9.57 -8.42 17.31
CA THR A 8 9.34 -9.85 17.59
C THR A 8 10.56 -10.58 18.13
N SER A 9 11.76 -10.19 17.73
CA SER A 9 13.01 -10.78 18.25
C SER A 9 13.24 -10.41 19.71
N GLU A 10 12.95 -9.18 20.08
CA GLU A 10 13.05 -8.70 21.44
C GLU A 10 11.96 -9.29 22.33
N GLU A 11 10.74 -9.45 21.79
CA GLU A 11 9.62 -10.08 22.47
C GLU A 11 9.93 -11.52 22.88
N GLU A 12 10.63 -12.29 22.07
CA GLU A 12 11.03 -13.68 22.37
C GLU A 12 11.92 -13.79 23.60
N THR A 13 12.68 -12.76 23.91
CA THR A 13 13.62 -12.74 25.04
C THR A 13 13.13 -11.95 26.25
N ALA A 14 12.09 -11.14 26.09
CA ALA A 14 11.50 -10.35 27.14
C ALA A 14 10.62 -11.22 28.06
N LEU A 15 10.65 -10.92 29.36
CA LEU A 15 9.76 -11.53 30.34
C LEU A 15 8.59 -10.57 30.58
N ILE A 16 7.48 -10.81 29.90
CA ILE A 16 6.32 -9.91 29.89
C ILE A 16 5.25 -10.45 30.83
N ALA A 17 4.85 -9.64 31.81
CA ALA A 17 3.71 -9.93 32.67
C ALA A 17 2.41 -9.58 31.94
N PHE A 18 1.40 -10.43 32.07
CA PHE A 18 0.09 -10.18 31.46
C PHE A 18 -0.76 -9.18 32.24
N LEU A 19 -0.65 -9.22 33.57
CA LEU A 19 -1.33 -8.33 34.49
C LEU A 19 -0.32 -7.66 35.40
N GLU A 20 -0.60 -6.44 35.80
CA GLU A 20 0.24 -5.70 36.77
C GLU A 20 0.46 -6.46 38.09
N ASN A 21 -0.56 -7.16 38.57
CA ASN A 21 -0.48 -7.99 39.76
C ASN A 21 0.50 -9.18 39.65
N ASP A 22 0.86 -9.57 38.46
CA ASP A 22 1.80 -10.66 38.22
C ASP A 22 3.24 -10.22 38.41
N LEU A 23 3.53 -8.94 38.39
CA LEU A 23 4.87 -8.38 38.60
C LEU A 23 5.51 -8.79 39.94
N ALA A 24 4.68 -9.03 40.94
CA ALA A 24 5.16 -9.48 42.23
C ALA A 24 5.56 -10.98 42.29
N LYS A 25 5.19 -11.77 41.27
CA LYS A 25 5.37 -13.22 41.29
C LYS A 25 6.69 -13.70 40.70
N LYS A 26 7.24 -12.96 39.76
CA LYS A 26 8.45 -13.31 39.00
C LYS A 26 9.21 -12.04 38.58
N PRO A 27 10.49 -12.14 38.25
CA PRO A 27 11.27 -11.01 37.75
C PRO A 27 10.91 -10.70 36.29
N TYR A 28 9.77 -10.09 36.06
CA TYR A 28 9.38 -9.60 34.77
C TYR A 28 10.14 -8.34 34.38
N THR A 29 10.43 -8.19 33.06
CA THR A 29 11.06 -6.98 32.51
C THR A 29 10.03 -5.94 32.08
N ASN A 30 8.92 -6.41 31.57
CA ASN A 30 7.85 -5.60 31.00
C ASN A 30 6.48 -6.07 31.49
N VAL A 31 5.47 -5.25 31.30
CA VAL A 31 4.06 -5.60 31.54
C VAL A 31 3.22 -5.12 30.38
N GLU A 32 2.24 -5.92 29.99
CA GLU A 32 1.25 -5.51 29.01
C GLU A 32 0.50 -4.25 29.45
N ILE A 33 0.28 -3.30 28.54
CA ILE A 33 -0.52 -2.11 28.82
C ILE A 33 -1.94 -2.52 29.24
N HIS A 34 -2.51 -3.47 28.53
CA HIS A 34 -3.80 -4.07 28.84
C HIS A 34 -3.94 -5.44 28.15
N PRO A 35 -4.59 -6.42 28.78
CA PRO A 35 -4.81 -7.73 28.17
C PRO A 35 -5.51 -7.71 26.81
N SER A 36 -6.37 -6.72 26.55
CA SER A 36 -7.05 -6.57 25.26
C SER A 36 -6.13 -6.35 24.07
N LEU A 37 -4.89 -5.92 24.29
CA LEU A 37 -3.90 -5.71 23.23
C LEU A 37 -3.45 -7.02 22.56
N ILE A 38 -3.72 -8.17 23.18
CA ILE A 38 -3.50 -9.48 22.55
C ILE A 38 -4.34 -9.65 21.26
N LEU A 39 -5.43 -8.92 21.13
CA LEU A 39 -6.25 -8.93 19.91
C LEU A 39 -5.55 -8.26 18.72
N GLY A 40 -4.45 -7.54 18.95
CA GLY A 40 -3.73 -6.83 17.91
C GLY A 40 -4.46 -5.59 17.38
N VAL A 41 -3.94 -5.03 16.29
CA VAL A 41 -4.48 -3.79 15.68
C VAL A 41 -5.90 -3.99 15.17
N MET A 42 -6.15 -5.06 14.43
CA MET A 42 -7.45 -5.32 13.80
C MET A 42 -8.54 -5.61 14.82
N GLY A 43 -8.26 -6.49 15.78
CA GLY A 43 -9.21 -6.83 16.84
C GLY A 43 -9.57 -5.67 17.74
N ASN A 44 -8.64 -4.77 17.99
CA ASN A 44 -8.89 -3.56 18.81
C ASN A 44 -9.66 -2.46 18.08
N GLN A 45 -9.86 -2.56 16.79
CA GLN A 45 -10.72 -1.67 16.03
C GLN A 45 -12.19 -2.11 16.02
N VAL A 46 -12.47 -3.36 16.38
CA VAL A 46 -13.84 -3.85 16.56
C VAL A 46 -14.37 -3.32 17.88
N VAL A 47 -15.48 -2.57 17.82
CA VAL A 47 -16.12 -2.01 19.02
C VAL A 47 -16.99 -3.07 19.67
N PHE A 48 -16.85 -3.26 20.99
CA PHE A 48 -17.55 -4.26 21.77
C PHE A 48 -17.47 -5.68 21.16
N PRO A 49 -16.28 -6.22 20.93
CA PRO A 49 -16.13 -7.53 20.29
C PRO A 49 -16.78 -8.65 21.10
N GLU A 50 -16.86 -8.52 22.42
CA GLU A 50 -17.51 -9.44 23.32
C GLU A 50 -19.04 -9.51 23.15
N ASN A 51 -19.62 -8.51 22.54
CA ASN A 51 -21.07 -8.45 22.25
C ASN A 51 -21.42 -8.99 20.84
N ASN A 52 -20.43 -9.30 20.03
CA ASN A 52 -20.59 -9.85 18.70
C ASN A 52 -20.45 -11.37 18.71
N GLN A 53 -21.03 -12.02 17.71
CA GLN A 53 -20.74 -13.41 17.44
C GLN A 53 -19.31 -13.54 16.89
N LEU A 54 -18.58 -14.58 17.31
CA LEU A 54 -17.20 -14.83 16.88
C LEU A 54 -17.00 -14.77 15.36
N PRO A 55 -17.87 -15.40 14.51
CA PRO A 55 -17.70 -15.31 13.07
C PRO A 55 -17.72 -13.86 12.53
N ARG A 56 -18.50 -12.98 13.14
CA ARG A 56 -18.58 -11.57 12.72
C ARG A 56 -17.35 -10.79 13.08
N ASP A 57 -16.72 -11.07 14.20
CA ASP A 57 -15.42 -10.48 14.56
C ASP A 57 -14.32 -10.96 13.59
N LEU A 58 -14.35 -12.23 13.20
CA LEU A 58 -13.44 -12.78 12.20
C LEU A 58 -13.62 -12.14 10.82
N PHE A 59 -14.85 -11.91 10.39
CA PHE A 59 -15.13 -11.17 9.14
C PHE A 59 -14.60 -9.74 9.21
N ALA A 60 -14.84 -9.03 10.30
CA ALA A 60 -14.34 -7.67 10.49
C ALA A 60 -12.81 -7.63 10.41
N CYS A 61 -12.12 -8.54 11.07
CA CYS A 61 -10.66 -8.65 11.01
C CYS A 61 -10.16 -8.96 9.58
N GLY A 62 -10.82 -9.88 8.88
CA GLY A 62 -10.49 -10.23 7.51
C GLY A 62 -10.67 -9.05 6.54
N GLN A 63 -11.76 -8.32 6.67
CA GLN A 63 -12.05 -7.14 5.86
C GLN A 63 -11.07 -5.98 6.11
N MET A 64 -10.68 -5.75 7.37
CA MET A 64 -9.68 -4.73 7.70
C MET A 64 -8.31 -5.04 7.10
N ARG A 65 -7.90 -6.31 7.01
CA ARG A 65 -6.65 -6.70 6.34
C ARG A 65 -6.63 -6.38 4.85
N GLN A 66 -7.80 -6.28 4.22
CA GLN A 66 -7.97 -5.95 2.81
C GLN A 66 -8.33 -4.48 2.60
N ALA A 67 -8.49 -3.72 3.67
CA ALA A 67 -8.82 -2.31 3.62
C ALA A 67 -7.66 -1.47 3.12
N VAL A 68 -7.98 -0.38 2.43
CA VAL A 68 -7.00 0.64 2.03
C VAL A 68 -6.83 1.63 3.17
N SER A 69 -5.57 1.92 3.50
CA SER A 69 -5.20 2.85 4.56
C SER A 69 -4.01 3.71 4.13
N LEU A 70 -3.53 4.56 5.02
CA LEU A 70 -2.20 5.13 4.94
C LEU A 70 -1.22 4.12 5.56
N TYR A 71 -0.70 3.19 4.76
CA TYR A 71 0.10 2.07 5.24
C TYR A 71 1.48 2.46 5.79
N HIS A 72 2.06 3.55 5.27
CA HIS A 72 3.27 4.19 5.78
C HIS A 72 3.22 5.69 5.51
N SER A 73 3.68 6.50 6.45
CA SER A 73 3.72 7.96 6.28
C SER A 73 4.72 8.39 5.20
N ASN A 74 5.77 7.61 4.96
CA ASN A 74 6.79 7.83 3.94
C ASN A 74 6.55 7.03 2.65
N PHE A 75 5.32 6.72 2.31
CA PHE A 75 4.98 5.87 1.16
C PHE A 75 5.59 6.37 -0.16
N GLN A 76 5.80 7.67 -0.32
CA GLN A 76 6.39 8.27 -1.53
C GLN A 76 7.88 7.98 -1.70
N THR A 77 8.59 7.66 -0.63
CA THR A 77 10.04 7.38 -0.65
C THR A 77 10.37 5.91 -0.53
N ARG A 78 9.37 5.05 -0.45
CA ARG A 78 9.52 3.60 -0.39
C ARG A 78 9.76 3.03 -1.79
N ILE A 79 10.48 1.92 -1.83
CA ILE A 79 10.78 1.17 -3.06
C ILE A 79 9.74 0.07 -3.36
N ASP A 80 8.51 0.25 -2.93
CA ASP A 80 7.43 -0.70 -3.18
C ASP A 80 7.10 -0.73 -4.69
N LYS A 81 6.92 -1.92 -5.24
CA LYS A 81 6.53 -2.07 -6.66
C LYS A 81 5.11 -1.58 -6.93
N MET A 82 4.25 -1.71 -5.94
CA MET A 82 2.85 -1.33 -6.00
C MET A 82 2.39 -0.87 -4.62
N GLY A 83 1.57 0.17 -4.59
CA GLY A 83 0.96 0.66 -3.36
C GLY A 83 -0.36 1.36 -3.63
N VAL A 84 -1.26 1.29 -2.65
CA VAL A 84 -2.53 2.01 -2.66
C VAL A 84 -2.67 2.75 -1.35
N VAL A 85 -2.96 4.03 -1.42
CA VAL A 85 -3.07 4.92 -0.25
C VAL A 85 -4.43 5.60 -0.22
N LEU A 86 -5.07 5.58 0.94
CA LEU A 86 -6.30 6.33 1.20
C LEU A 86 -5.95 7.82 1.40
N ASN A 87 -6.54 8.70 0.57
CA ASN A 87 -6.16 10.11 0.56
C ASN A 87 -6.69 10.88 1.77
N TYR A 88 -7.90 10.56 2.22
CA TYR A 88 -8.60 11.30 3.27
C TYR A 88 -9.01 10.40 4.44
N GLY A 89 -8.11 9.50 4.84
CA GLY A 89 -8.33 8.63 5.99
C GLY A 89 -8.62 9.42 7.26
N GLN A 90 -9.52 8.90 8.08
CA GLN A 90 -9.95 9.53 9.32
C GLN A 90 -9.84 8.55 10.47
N THR A 91 -9.49 9.06 11.63
CA THR A 91 -9.57 8.29 12.87
C THR A 91 -11.03 7.93 13.16
N PRO A 92 -11.34 6.68 13.54
CA PRO A 92 -12.70 6.28 13.88
C PRO A 92 -13.29 7.14 14.99
N LEU A 93 -14.54 7.59 14.85
CA LEU A 93 -15.26 8.29 15.90
C LEU A 93 -15.51 7.41 17.11
N VAL A 94 -15.75 6.13 16.88
CA VAL A 94 -15.94 5.11 17.93
C VAL A 94 -14.76 4.14 17.86
N LYS A 95 -14.00 4.04 18.94
CA LYS A 95 -12.78 3.25 19.01
C LYS A 95 -12.56 2.69 20.42
N SER A 96 -11.73 1.66 20.55
CA SER A 96 -11.29 1.17 21.84
C SER A 96 -10.36 2.18 22.51
N ARG A 97 -10.20 2.08 23.84
CA ARG A 97 -9.28 2.95 24.62
C ARG A 97 -7.83 2.82 24.19
N TYR A 98 -7.48 1.70 23.59
CA TYR A 98 -6.09 1.34 23.34
C TYR A 98 -5.67 1.53 21.88
N LEU A 99 -6.62 1.89 20.99
CA LEU A 99 -6.31 2.08 19.58
C LEU A 99 -5.21 3.14 19.35
N ASP A 100 -5.28 4.24 20.08
CA ASP A 100 -4.28 5.30 20.01
C ASP A 100 -2.89 4.86 20.53
N LYS A 101 -2.85 3.87 21.41
CA LYS A 101 -1.57 3.28 21.89
C LYS A 101 -0.96 2.35 20.86
N ILE A 102 -1.79 1.64 20.08
CA ILE A 102 -1.35 0.68 19.08
C ILE A 102 -0.77 1.38 17.86
N SER A 103 -1.50 2.32 17.28
CA SER A 103 -1.16 2.96 16.00
C SER A 103 -0.78 4.43 16.12
N LYS A 104 -0.86 5.02 17.31
CA LYS A 104 -0.74 6.48 17.54
C LYS A 104 -1.67 7.30 16.62
N GLU A 105 -2.76 6.69 16.16
CA GLU A 105 -3.73 7.28 15.24
C GLU A 105 -3.13 7.75 13.89
N GLN A 106 -1.98 7.21 13.50
CA GLN A 106 -1.24 7.66 12.30
C GLN A 106 -1.65 6.93 11.01
N HIS A 107 -2.32 5.78 11.11
CA HIS A 107 -2.63 4.91 9.98
C HIS A 107 -4.13 4.53 9.96
N PRO A 108 -5.04 5.49 9.66
CA PRO A 108 -6.45 5.20 9.63
C PRO A 108 -6.82 4.25 8.49
N TYR A 109 -7.74 3.31 8.76
CA TYR A 109 -8.20 2.28 7.82
C TYR A 109 -9.48 2.62 7.07
N GLY A 110 -9.95 3.83 7.15
CA GLY A 110 -11.18 4.23 6.50
C GLY A 110 -11.56 5.68 6.78
N GLU A 111 -12.80 5.98 6.55
CA GLU A 111 -13.41 7.29 6.75
C GLU A 111 -14.69 7.15 7.55
N ASN A 112 -15.06 8.19 8.30
CA ASN A 112 -16.33 8.22 9.00
C ASN A 112 -17.43 8.62 8.03
N VAL A 113 -18.45 7.79 7.92
CA VAL A 113 -19.57 8.00 6.98
C VAL A 113 -20.90 8.00 7.70
N ILE A 114 -21.87 8.73 7.14
CA ILE A 114 -23.26 8.65 7.59
C ILE A 114 -23.88 7.41 6.93
N CYS A 115 -24.30 6.45 7.75
CA CYS A 115 -24.90 5.20 7.29
C CYS A 115 -26.41 5.18 7.62
N ALA A 116 -27.24 4.98 6.60
CA ALA A 116 -28.66 4.72 6.75
C ALA A 116 -28.95 3.22 6.57
N ILE A 117 -29.45 2.56 7.60
CA ILE A 117 -29.84 1.16 7.56
C ILE A 117 -31.32 1.08 7.17
N MET A 118 -31.59 0.80 5.90
CA MET A 118 -32.93 0.77 5.34
C MET A 118 -32.98 -0.06 4.07
N CYS A 119 -34.17 -0.47 3.65
CA CYS A 119 -34.39 -0.97 2.30
C CYS A 119 -34.63 0.24 1.35
N TYR A 120 -33.84 0.33 0.29
CA TYR A 120 -33.96 1.41 -0.68
C TYR A 120 -34.24 0.87 -2.09
N GLY A 121 -35.51 0.71 -2.41
CA GLY A 121 -35.98 0.24 -3.72
C GLY A 121 -35.44 -1.13 -4.16
N GLY A 122 -34.96 -1.94 -3.21
CA GLY A 122 -34.37 -3.26 -3.48
C GLY A 122 -32.94 -3.24 -4.02
N TYR A 123 -32.35 -2.05 -4.24
CA TYR A 123 -30.99 -1.95 -4.80
C TYR A 123 -29.86 -2.29 -3.81
N ASN A 124 -30.20 -2.43 -2.52
CA ASN A 124 -29.27 -2.84 -1.46
C ASN A 124 -29.61 -4.22 -0.88
N VAL A 125 -30.19 -5.09 -1.69
CA VAL A 125 -30.49 -6.49 -1.30
C VAL A 125 -29.18 -7.27 -1.14
N GLU A 126 -29.19 -8.19 -0.17
CA GLU A 126 -28.03 -9.00 0.24
C GLU A 126 -26.87 -8.09 0.71
N ASP A 127 -25.68 -8.26 0.17
CA ASP A 127 -24.49 -7.51 0.55
C ASP A 127 -24.29 -6.21 -0.27
N SER A 128 -25.32 -5.80 -1.02
CA SER A 128 -25.25 -4.58 -1.85
C SER A 128 -25.30 -3.33 -0.99
N ILE A 129 -24.47 -2.35 -1.35
CA ILE A 129 -24.38 -1.07 -0.68
C ILE A 129 -24.58 0.04 -1.70
N LEU A 130 -25.43 1.02 -1.36
CA LEU A 130 -25.63 2.23 -2.14
C LEU A 130 -24.78 3.36 -1.58
N PHE A 131 -24.08 4.06 -2.45
CA PHE A 131 -23.31 5.25 -2.11
C PHE A 131 -23.96 6.50 -2.67
N ASN A 132 -23.82 7.60 -1.96
CA ASN A 132 -24.18 8.90 -2.49
C ASN A 132 -23.12 9.36 -3.50
N GLU A 133 -23.53 9.51 -4.77
CA GLU A 133 -22.63 9.91 -5.86
C GLU A 133 -21.96 11.27 -5.59
N GLY A 134 -22.70 12.24 -5.06
CA GLY A 134 -22.14 13.53 -4.71
C GLY A 134 -21.04 13.46 -3.66
N SER A 135 -21.11 12.50 -2.73
CA SER A 135 -20.05 12.26 -1.74
C SER A 135 -18.81 11.66 -2.38
N ILE A 136 -18.99 10.72 -3.30
CA ILE A 136 -17.86 10.13 -4.05
C ILE A 136 -17.17 11.20 -4.90
N ASN A 137 -17.94 12.04 -5.59
CA ASN A 137 -17.40 13.13 -6.39
C ASN A 137 -16.63 14.17 -5.56
N ARG A 138 -16.97 14.32 -4.28
CA ARG A 138 -16.25 15.16 -3.32
C ARG A 138 -15.03 14.48 -2.70
N GLY A 139 -14.78 13.22 -3.00
CA GLY A 139 -13.58 12.52 -2.59
C GLY A 139 -13.76 11.43 -1.52
N LEU A 140 -14.99 11.00 -1.22
CA LEU A 140 -15.23 9.87 -0.32
C LEU A 140 -14.51 8.63 -0.85
N PHE A 141 -13.72 7.98 0.01
CA PHE A 141 -12.90 6.79 -0.30
C PHE A 141 -11.94 6.97 -1.48
N ARG A 142 -11.54 8.20 -1.76
CA ARG A 142 -10.55 8.47 -2.80
C ARG A 142 -9.21 7.85 -2.43
N THR A 143 -8.63 7.12 -3.38
CA THR A 143 -7.34 6.47 -3.23
C THR A 143 -6.37 6.90 -4.30
N THR A 144 -5.08 6.80 -4.00
CA THR A 144 -4.00 6.95 -4.97
C THR A 144 -3.29 5.62 -5.14
N TYR A 145 -3.21 5.14 -6.36
CA TYR A 145 -2.51 3.93 -6.73
C TYR A 145 -1.15 4.28 -7.32
N PHE A 146 -0.11 3.59 -6.85
CA PHE A 146 1.25 3.73 -7.35
C PHE A 146 1.69 2.42 -7.99
N ASN A 147 2.46 2.54 -9.06
CA ASN A 147 3.13 1.41 -9.67
C ASN A 147 4.54 1.80 -10.08
N SER A 148 5.51 0.94 -9.82
CA SER A 148 6.90 1.13 -10.23
C SER A 148 7.23 0.22 -11.40
N TYR A 149 7.80 0.79 -12.45
CA TYR A 149 8.36 0.08 -13.58
C TYR A 149 9.87 0.11 -13.47
N GLU A 150 10.47 -1.05 -13.43
CA GLU A 150 11.93 -1.21 -13.25
C GLU A 150 12.52 -1.95 -14.43
N THR A 151 13.65 -1.47 -14.88
CA THR A 151 14.48 -2.18 -15.85
C THR A 151 15.93 -1.77 -15.64
N TYR A 152 16.85 -2.51 -16.22
CA TYR A 152 18.29 -2.27 -16.13
C TYR A 152 18.96 -2.51 -17.47
N GLU A 153 20.11 -1.88 -17.67
CA GLU A 153 20.98 -2.15 -18.80
C GLU A 153 21.63 -3.52 -18.62
N GLU A 154 21.70 -4.28 -19.67
CA GLU A 154 22.25 -5.63 -19.62
C GLU A 154 23.06 -5.92 -20.88
N SER A 155 24.11 -6.71 -20.70
CA SER A 155 24.91 -7.26 -21.79
C SER A 155 24.68 -8.75 -21.86
N SER A 156 24.30 -9.24 -23.02
CA SER A 156 24.05 -10.66 -23.26
C SER A 156 24.83 -11.13 -24.49
N LYS A 157 25.25 -12.41 -24.47
CA LYS A 157 25.86 -13.06 -25.63
C LYS A 157 24.81 -13.87 -26.37
N VAL A 158 24.58 -13.54 -27.65
CA VAL A 158 23.74 -14.33 -28.53
C VAL A 158 24.61 -14.95 -29.61
N GLY A 159 24.93 -16.21 -29.43
CA GLY A 159 25.90 -16.90 -30.28
C GLY A 159 27.31 -16.33 -30.09
N THR A 160 27.91 -15.80 -31.16
CA THR A 160 29.24 -15.15 -31.16
C THR A 160 29.13 -13.63 -30.99
N SER A 161 27.95 -13.05 -31.06
CA SER A 161 27.74 -11.62 -30.96
C SER A 161 27.39 -11.21 -29.54
N GLN A 162 27.94 -10.08 -29.10
CA GLN A 162 27.54 -9.42 -27.86
C GLN A 162 26.45 -8.40 -28.19
N VAL A 163 25.37 -8.46 -27.44
CA VAL A 163 24.24 -7.55 -27.55
C VAL A 163 24.13 -6.78 -26.24
N ASP A 164 24.30 -5.49 -26.33
CA ASP A 164 24.18 -4.58 -25.20
C ASP A 164 22.85 -3.83 -25.28
N SER A 165 22.16 -3.75 -24.17
CA SER A 165 20.93 -2.95 -24.06
C SER A 165 21.20 -1.73 -23.17
N THR A 166 20.87 -0.55 -23.69
CA THR A 166 21.11 0.74 -23.03
C THR A 166 19.88 1.61 -23.07
N PHE A 167 19.77 2.50 -22.10
CA PHE A 167 18.69 3.50 -22.09
C PHE A 167 18.96 4.59 -23.13
N ALA A 168 17.93 4.98 -23.85
CA ALA A 168 18.04 6.03 -24.85
C ALA A 168 16.70 6.72 -25.12
N ASN A 169 16.78 7.96 -25.60
CA ASN A 169 15.65 8.64 -26.20
C ASN A 169 15.42 8.05 -27.59
N ILE A 170 14.32 7.32 -27.74
CA ILE A 170 14.00 6.56 -28.97
C ILE A 170 13.75 7.47 -30.18
N GLU A 171 13.24 8.70 -30.00
CA GLU A 171 13.00 9.63 -31.10
C GLU A 171 14.30 10.27 -31.63
N GLN A 172 15.28 10.47 -30.75
CA GLN A 172 16.55 11.11 -31.12
C GLN A 172 17.56 10.11 -31.71
N ALA A 173 17.43 8.83 -31.35
CA ALA A 173 18.25 7.79 -31.88
C ALA A 173 17.61 7.24 -33.18
N ASN A 174 18.41 6.97 -34.20
CA ASN A 174 17.96 6.29 -35.44
C ASN A 174 17.65 4.81 -35.12
N VAL A 175 16.54 4.58 -34.43
CA VAL A 175 16.15 3.26 -33.94
C VAL A 175 15.27 2.55 -34.96
N ILE A 176 15.64 1.33 -35.29
CA ILE A 176 14.85 0.43 -36.14
C ILE A 176 13.93 -0.38 -35.24
N GLY A 177 12.67 -0.57 -35.68
CA GLY A 177 11.72 -1.45 -34.96
C GLY A 177 10.89 -0.75 -33.89
N GLN A 178 10.72 0.56 -34.00
CA GLN A 178 9.76 1.29 -33.16
C GLN A 178 8.34 0.71 -33.34
N LYS A 179 7.63 0.54 -32.23
CA LYS A 179 6.23 0.07 -32.26
C LYS A 179 5.32 1.18 -32.79
N SER A 180 4.66 0.91 -33.91
CA SER A 180 3.69 1.83 -34.50
C SER A 180 2.52 2.09 -33.53
N GLY A 181 2.14 3.36 -33.40
CA GLY A 181 1.01 3.79 -32.59
C GLY A 181 1.30 3.99 -31.11
N PHE A 182 2.57 3.91 -30.70
CA PHE A 182 3.02 4.28 -29.36
C PHE A 182 3.68 5.67 -29.38
N ASP A 183 3.56 6.39 -28.24
CA ASP A 183 4.08 7.74 -28.07
C ASP A 183 5.40 7.70 -27.30
N TYR A 184 6.48 8.11 -27.96
CA TYR A 184 7.84 8.20 -27.41
C TYR A 184 8.25 9.65 -27.10
N SER A 185 7.42 10.63 -27.45
CA SER A 185 7.73 12.08 -27.37
C SER A 185 7.97 12.58 -25.95
N GLN A 186 7.50 11.83 -24.96
CA GLN A 186 7.60 12.20 -23.57
C GLN A 186 8.90 11.75 -22.89
N LEU A 187 9.78 11.05 -23.61
CA LEU A 187 11.07 10.59 -23.09
C LEU A 187 12.08 11.76 -23.02
N ASP A 188 12.85 11.78 -21.96
CA ASP A 188 13.99 12.69 -21.80
C ASP A 188 15.23 12.17 -22.54
N VAL A 189 16.38 12.85 -22.37
CA VAL A 189 17.65 12.48 -23.00
C VAL A 189 18.20 11.15 -22.49
N HIS A 190 17.77 10.68 -21.34
CA HIS A 190 18.16 9.41 -20.73
C HIS A 190 17.17 8.27 -21.02
N GLY A 191 16.14 8.54 -21.81
CA GLY A 191 15.10 7.55 -22.15
C GLY A 191 14.06 7.35 -21.05
N LEU A 192 13.95 8.25 -20.08
CA LEU A 192 12.92 8.20 -19.03
C LEU A 192 11.81 9.19 -19.32
N ILE A 193 10.59 8.83 -18.93
CA ILE A 193 9.44 9.74 -19.05
C ILE A 193 9.63 10.97 -18.16
N LYS A 194 9.24 12.14 -18.66
CA LYS A 194 9.28 13.38 -17.89
C LYS A 194 8.28 13.36 -16.74
N GLU A 195 8.63 14.01 -15.65
CA GLU A 195 7.75 14.14 -14.50
C GLU A 195 6.44 14.85 -14.85
N ASN A 196 5.37 14.51 -14.15
CA ASN A 196 4.03 15.07 -14.33
C ASN A 196 3.42 14.86 -15.72
N THR A 197 3.92 13.90 -16.49
CA THR A 197 3.35 13.54 -17.79
C THR A 197 2.11 12.67 -17.61
N PRO A 198 0.95 13.02 -18.19
CA PRO A 198 -0.19 12.14 -18.23
C PRO A 198 0.12 10.88 -19.04
N VAL A 199 -0.08 9.72 -18.43
CA VAL A 199 0.23 8.41 -19.05
C VAL A 199 -1.04 7.79 -19.61
N THR A 200 -0.95 7.31 -20.84
CA THR A 200 -1.99 6.52 -21.51
C THR A 200 -1.48 5.12 -21.81
N GLU A 201 -2.33 4.24 -22.31
CA GLU A 201 -1.94 2.89 -22.71
C GLU A 201 -0.86 2.85 -23.82
N LYS A 202 -0.69 3.96 -24.54
CA LYS A 202 0.27 4.10 -25.64
C LYS A 202 1.52 4.88 -25.27
N THR A 203 1.59 5.46 -24.08
CA THR A 203 2.72 6.26 -23.64
C THR A 203 3.86 5.35 -23.21
N ILE A 204 5.04 5.53 -23.78
CA ILE A 204 6.25 4.81 -23.38
C ILE A 204 6.87 5.52 -22.18
N VAL A 205 7.09 4.75 -21.11
CA VAL A 205 7.62 5.28 -19.85
C VAL A 205 9.14 5.13 -19.75
N ILE A 206 9.72 4.11 -20.39
CA ILE A 206 11.17 3.87 -20.44
C ILE A 206 11.56 3.45 -21.86
N GLY A 207 12.52 4.18 -22.43
CA GLY A 207 13.14 3.86 -23.72
C GLY A 207 14.41 3.04 -23.49
N LYS A 208 14.47 1.85 -24.10
CA LYS A 208 15.64 0.97 -24.05
C LYS A 208 15.91 0.45 -25.47
N ILE A 209 17.15 0.55 -25.91
CA ILE A 209 17.60 0.06 -27.22
C ILE A 209 18.58 -1.08 -27.06
N THR A 210 18.67 -1.94 -28.04
CA THR A 210 19.69 -2.97 -28.11
C THR A 210 20.65 -2.71 -29.26
N THR A 211 21.95 -2.76 -28.97
CA THR A 211 23.00 -2.57 -29.98
C THR A 211 23.69 -3.90 -30.23
N ASN A 212 23.79 -4.29 -31.51
CA ASN A 212 24.57 -5.47 -31.87
C ASN A 212 25.99 -5.03 -32.26
N LEU A 213 26.98 -5.38 -31.47
CA LEU A 213 28.37 -4.99 -31.69
C LEU A 213 29.02 -5.65 -32.92
N ALA A 214 28.37 -6.65 -33.51
CA ALA A 214 28.84 -7.27 -34.77
C ALA A 214 28.51 -6.41 -36.01
N ASP A 215 27.60 -5.45 -35.88
CA ASP A 215 27.19 -4.56 -36.98
C ASP A 215 26.98 -3.13 -36.43
N PRO A 216 28.07 -2.33 -36.27
CA PRO A 216 28.02 -1.02 -35.62
C PRO A 216 27.21 0.05 -36.40
N GLY A 217 26.63 -0.31 -37.54
CA GLY A 217 25.74 0.55 -38.35
C GLY A 217 24.24 0.22 -38.22
N ALA A 218 23.88 -0.84 -37.52
CA ALA A 218 22.50 -1.25 -37.32
C ALA A 218 22.09 -1.06 -35.85
N SER A 219 21.73 0.12 -35.47
CA SER A 219 21.10 0.45 -34.19
C SER A 219 19.60 0.70 -34.38
#